data_5940860bea90b47dfa1eab9e909696f2
#
_entry.id   5940860bea90b47dfa1eab9e909696f2
#
_cell.length_a   1.000
_cell.length_b   1.000
_cell.length_c   1.000
_cell.angle_alpha   90.00
_cell.angle_beta   90.00
_cell.angle_gamma   90.00
#
_symmetry.space_group_name_H-M   'P 1'
#
loop_
_entity.id
_entity.type
_entity.pdbx_description
1 polymer ?
#
loop_
_entity_poly.entity_id
_entity_poly.type
_entity_poly.pdbx_seq_one_letter_code
_entity_poly.pdbx_strand_id
1 'polypeptide(L)'
;MPPFFIGIMKIIGITGTLGAGKGTIVDYLIQHYGFKHYSVRGYLIEEAQKRGMELNRDTYVVVANDLRATYGPSYITDQLYLQAAENGFNAVIESIRTPGEVDSLRKHEHFLLFGVDADPEIRYGRVVNRASETDQISFDTFIENEQREMSSSDPNHQNIGKCMQMADYVFLNNGDFQDLYRQVEQVLGKADFDDE
;
A
#
# COMPACT_ATOMS: atom_id res chain seq x y z
N MET A 1 -18.55 -14.49 24.59
CA MET A 1 -18.81 -13.77 23.34
C MET A 1 -18.26 -12.37 23.54
N PRO A 2 -17.27 -11.92 22.77
CA PRO A 2 -16.88 -10.50 22.82
C PRO A 2 -18.06 -9.67 22.29
N PRO A 3 -18.27 -8.44 22.80
CA PRO A 3 -19.33 -7.57 22.31
C PRO A 3 -19.10 -7.30 20.81
N PHE A 4 -20.14 -7.51 20.01
CA PHE A 4 -20.17 -7.04 18.63
C PHE A 4 -20.08 -5.50 18.68
N PHE A 5 -18.90 -4.94 18.46
CA PHE A 5 -18.75 -3.56 18.10
C PHE A 5 -19.35 -3.41 16.70
N ILE A 6 -20.54 -2.82 16.63
CA ILE A 6 -21.13 -2.35 15.38
C ILE A 6 -20.46 -0.98 15.08
N GLY A 7 -19.15 -0.96 15.00
CA GLY A 7 -18.42 0.16 14.46
C GLY A 7 -18.28 -0.03 12.95
N ILE A 8 -18.49 1.02 12.18
CA ILE A 8 -18.26 1.00 10.73
C ILE A 8 -16.77 0.78 10.51
N MET A 9 -16.40 -0.26 9.75
CA MET A 9 -15.00 -0.57 9.45
C MET A 9 -14.37 0.59 8.65
N LYS A 10 -13.31 1.16 9.20
CA LYS A 10 -12.50 2.20 8.54
C LYS A 10 -11.39 1.54 7.72
N ILE A 11 -11.16 2.04 6.50
CA ILE A 11 -10.17 1.48 5.58
C ILE A 11 -9.19 2.55 5.15
N ILE A 12 -7.91 2.33 5.36
CA ILE A 12 -6.83 3.17 4.85
C ILE A 12 -6.08 2.39 3.78
N GLY A 13 -6.15 2.88 2.54
CA GLY A 13 -5.28 2.42 1.46
C GLY A 13 -3.96 3.18 1.48
N ILE A 14 -2.85 2.51 1.21
CA ILE A 14 -1.54 3.17 1.12
C ILE A 14 -0.92 2.90 -0.25
N THR A 15 -0.61 3.99 -0.97
CA THR A 15 0.18 3.99 -2.20
C THR A 15 1.47 4.79 -2.01
N GLY A 16 2.39 4.70 -2.95
CA GLY A 16 3.63 5.48 -2.93
C GLY A 16 4.84 4.69 -3.45
N THR A 17 5.91 5.44 -3.66
CA THR A 17 7.15 4.96 -4.27
C THR A 17 7.92 3.96 -3.37
N LEU A 18 8.88 3.24 -3.96
CA LEU A 18 9.76 2.34 -3.23
C LEU A 18 10.66 3.14 -2.27
N GLY A 19 10.75 2.71 -1.02
CA GLY A 19 11.56 3.41 -0.01
C GLY A 19 10.89 4.63 0.65
N ALA A 20 9.68 5.02 0.23
CA ALA A 20 8.97 6.21 0.73
C ALA A 20 8.59 6.14 2.23
N GLY A 21 8.46 4.93 2.82
CA GLY A 21 8.10 4.78 4.23
C GLY A 21 6.67 4.31 4.47
N LYS A 22 6.04 3.66 3.49
CA LYS A 22 4.70 3.07 3.64
C LYS A 22 4.58 2.18 4.88
N GLY A 23 5.57 1.29 5.08
CA GLY A 23 5.60 0.40 6.26
C GLY A 23 5.62 1.15 7.59
N THR A 24 6.29 2.29 7.66
CA THR A 24 6.31 3.13 8.87
C THR A 24 4.91 3.63 9.24
N ILE A 25 4.11 4.05 8.25
CA ILE A 25 2.70 4.44 8.49
C ILE A 25 1.86 3.21 8.88
N VAL A 26 2.06 2.06 8.22
CA VAL A 26 1.37 0.80 8.57
C VAL A 26 1.63 0.45 10.03
N ASP A 27 2.90 0.42 10.45
CA ASP A 27 3.29 0.08 11.83
C ASP A 27 2.67 1.07 12.84
N TYR A 28 2.65 2.36 12.49
CA TYR A 28 2.04 3.39 13.31
C TYR A 28 0.53 3.17 13.50
N LEU A 29 -0.20 2.90 12.42
CA LEU A 29 -1.65 2.63 12.45
C LEU A 29 -1.97 1.36 13.25
N ILE A 30 -1.14 0.32 13.14
CA ILE A 30 -1.31 -0.91 13.92
C ILE A 30 -1.12 -0.63 15.42
N GLN A 31 -0.03 0.05 15.77
CA GLN A 31 0.37 0.23 17.17
C GLN A 31 -0.50 1.23 17.93
N HIS A 32 -0.96 2.29 17.27
CA HIS A 32 -1.66 3.40 17.93
C HIS A 32 -3.17 3.42 17.68
N TYR A 33 -3.64 2.83 16.56
CA TYR A 33 -5.05 2.88 16.15
C TYR A 33 -5.68 1.48 15.98
N GLY A 34 -4.96 0.41 16.27
CA GLY A 34 -5.49 -0.96 16.26
C GLY A 34 -5.87 -1.50 14.87
N PHE A 35 -5.40 -0.87 13.79
CA PHE A 35 -5.63 -1.35 12.44
C PHE A 35 -5.04 -2.74 12.22
N LYS A 36 -5.65 -3.52 11.33
CA LYS A 36 -5.08 -4.77 10.81
C LYS A 36 -4.46 -4.55 9.44
N HIS A 37 -3.27 -5.11 9.24
CA HIS A 37 -2.51 -4.95 7.99
C HIS A 37 -2.88 -6.03 6.98
N TYR A 38 -3.18 -5.58 5.77
CA TYR A 38 -3.43 -6.39 4.58
C TYR A 38 -2.47 -5.96 3.48
N SER A 39 -1.53 -6.84 3.13
CA SER A 39 -0.43 -6.53 2.21
C SER A 39 -0.68 -7.12 0.84
N VAL A 40 -0.74 -6.26 -0.19
CA VAL A 40 -0.75 -6.71 -1.59
C VAL A 40 0.48 -7.58 -1.89
N ARG A 41 1.67 -7.19 -1.39
CA ARG A 41 2.88 -7.98 -1.55
C ARG A 41 2.76 -9.35 -0.86
N GLY A 42 2.20 -9.39 0.36
CA GLY A 42 1.96 -10.65 1.09
C GLY A 42 1.06 -11.59 0.29
N TYR A 43 -0.05 -11.07 -0.24
CA TYR A 43 -0.95 -11.84 -1.11
C TYR A 43 -0.23 -12.42 -2.35
N LEU A 44 0.63 -11.62 -3.00
CA LEU A 44 1.39 -12.05 -4.17
C LEU A 44 2.45 -13.12 -3.83
N ILE A 45 3.08 -13.03 -2.65
CA ILE A 45 3.99 -14.05 -2.16
C ILE A 45 3.27 -15.38 -1.99
N GLU A 46 2.12 -15.39 -1.32
CA GLU A 46 1.30 -16.59 -1.13
C GLU A 46 0.86 -17.19 -2.46
N GLU A 47 0.45 -16.35 -3.40
CA GLU A 47 0.01 -16.80 -4.73
C GLU A 47 1.16 -17.36 -5.57
N ALA A 48 2.34 -16.72 -5.52
CA ALA A 48 3.54 -17.23 -6.17
C ALA A 48 3.97 -18.59 -5.59
N GLN A 49 3.90 -18.75 -4.26
CA GLN A 49 4.16 -20.04 -3.58
C GLN A 49 3.19 -21.13 -4.03
N LYS A 50 1.88 -20.83 -4.10
CA LYS A 50 0.86 -21.78 -4.61
C LYS A 50 1.14 -22.22 -6.04
N ARG A 51 1.71 -21.34 -6.86
CA ARG A 51 2.10 -21.60 -8.25
C ARG A 51 3.46 -22.27 -8.39
N GLY A 52 4.22 -22.49 -7.31
CA GLY A 52 5.57 -23.06 -7.31
C GLY A 52 6.61 -22.16 -7.99
N MET A 53 6.41 -20.85 -7.99
CA MET A 53 7.29 -19.86 -8.61
C MET A 53 8.36 -19.38 -7.62
N GLU A 54 9.48 -18.92 -8.18
CA GLU A 54 10.55 -18.29 -7.39
C GLU A 54 10.06 -16.99 -6.73
N LEU A 55 10.46 -16.74 -5.49
CA LEU A 55 10.03 -15.57 -4.72
C LEU A 55 10.96 -14.38 -4.96
N ASN A 56 10.68 -13.60 -6.01
CA ASN A 56 11.42 -12.39 -6.35
C ASN A 56 10.47 -11.30 -6.89
N ARG A 57 11.02 -10.08 -7.06
CA ARG A 57 10.23 -8.90 -7.49
C ARG A 57 9.57 -9.11 -8.86
N ASP A 58 10.29 -9.68 -9.81
CA ASP A 58 9.78 -9.87 -11.17
C ASP A 58 8.62 -10.87 -11.19
N THR A 59 8.73 -11.95 -10.41
CA THR A 59 7.63 -12.91 -10.21
C THR A 59 6.38 -12.24 -9.65
N TYR A 60 6.53 -11.37 -8.64
CA TYR A 60 5.37 -10.68 -8.07
C TYR A 60 4.69 -9.75 -9.07
N VAL A 61 5.45 -9.10 -9.95
CA VAL A 61 4.89 -8.28 -11.04
C VAL A 61 4.13 -9.15 -12.03
N VAL A 62 4.71 -10.29 -12.45
CA VAL A 62 4.07 -11.25 -13.36
C VAL A 62 2.76 -11.78 -12.78
N VAL A 63 2.79 -12.25 -11.52
CA VAL A 63 1.61 -12.78 -10.84
C VAL A 63 0.53 -11.71 -10.68
N ALA A 64 0.91 -10.48 -10.30
CA ALA A 64 -0.03 -9.38 -10.15
C ALA A 64 -0.71 -9.02 -11.48
N ASN A 65 0.06 -8.92 -12.56
CA ASN A 65 -0.47 -8.61 -13.89
C ASN A 65 -1.40 -9.73 -14.39
N ASP A 66 -1.02 -10.99 -14.19
CA ASP A 66 -1.86 -12.15 -14.56
C ASP A 66 -3.19 -12.17 -13.80
N LEU A 67 -3.16 -11.96 -12.48
CA LEU A 67 -4.37 -11.90 -11.67
C LEU A 67 -5.29 -10.75 -12.12
N ARG A 68 -4.73 -9.56 -12.37
CA ARG A 68 -5.49 -8.41 -12.84
C ARG A 68 -6.05 -8.60 -14.26
N ALA A 69 -5.27 -9.20 -15.16
CA ALA A 69 -5.73 -9.51 -16.51
C ALA A 69 -6.87 -10.55 -16.52
N THR A 70 -6.82 -11.52 -15.59
CA THR A 70 -7.80 -12.60 -15.52
C THR A 70 -9.09 -12.18 -14.81
N TYR A 71 -8.97 -11.45 -13.70
CA TYR A 71 -10.10 -11.18 -12.79
C TYR A 71 -10.47 -9.69 -12.68
N GLY A 72 -9.70 -8.80 -13.29
CA GLY A 72 -9.90 -7.36 -13.28
C GLY A 72 -8.85 -6.60 -12.47
N PRO A 73 -8.68 -5.29 -12.76
CA PRO A 73 -7.57 -4.48 -12.22
C PRO A 73 -7.61 -4.27 -10.70
N SER A 74 -8.75 -4.46 -10.04
CA SER A 74 -8.93 -4.33 -8.59
C SER A 74 -8.86 -5.65 -7.82
N TYR A 75 -8.80 -6.79 -8.52
CA TYR A 75 -9.00 -8.11 -7.93
C TYR A 75 -8.22 -8.34 -6.63
N ILE A 76 -6.94 -7.99 -6.59
CA ILE A 76 -6.08 -8.27 -5.42
C ILE A 76 -6.56 -7.49 -4.20
N THR A 77 -6.85 -6.21 -4.37
CA THR A 77 -7.34 -5.38 -3.25
C THR A 77 -8.77 -5.73 -2.85
N ASP A 78 -9.60 -6.19 -3.79
CA ASP A 78 -10.94 -6.71 -3.49
C ASP A 78 -10.87 -7.96 -2.61
N GLN A 79 -9.92 -8.87 -2.87
CA GLN A 79 -9.70 -10.04 -2.02
C GLN A 79 -9.22 -9.64 -0.61
N LEU A 80 -8.31 -8.67 -0.51
CA LEU A 80 -7.85 -8.16 0.79
C LEU A 80 -8.97 -7.44 1.55
N TYR A 81 -9.81 -6.69 0.85
CA TYR A 81 -10.99 -6.07 1.45
C TYR A 81 -11.97 -7.12 2.02
N LEU A 82 -12.25 -8.19 1.26
CA LEU A 82 -13.12 -9.27 1.73
C LEU A 82 -12.57 -9.92 3.00
N GLN A 83 -11.28 -10.20 3.06
CA GLN A 83 -10.63 -10.70 4.28
C GLN A 83 -10.76 -9.72 5.46
N ALA A 84 -10.60 -8.42 5.20
CA ALA A 84 -10.77 -7.40 6.23
C ALA A 84 -12.22 -7.34 6.74
N ALA A 85 -13.18 -7.38 5.84
CA ALA A 85 -14.62 -7.35 6.17
C ALA A 85 -15.04 -8.57 6.99
N GLU A 86 -14.53 -9.76 6.68
CA GLU A 86 -14.77 -10.97 7.47
C GLU A 86 -14.22 -10.86 8.91
N ASN A 87 -13.07 -10.18 9.07
CA ASN A 87 -12.45 -9.96 10.38
C ASN A 87 -13.13 -8.84 11.19
N GLY A 88 -13.79 -7.87 10.54
CA GLY A 88 -14.55 -6.79 11.16
C GLY A 88 -13.70 -5.73 11.90
N PHE A 89 -12.40 -5.64 11.64
CA PHE A 89 -11.49 -4.64 12.22
C PHE A 89 -11.16 -3.55 11.20
N ASN A 90 -10.81 -2.37 11.70
CA ASN A 90 -10.22 -1.33 10.86
C ASN A 90 -9.02 -1.89 10.09
N ALA A 91 -8.93 -1.58 8.78
CA ALA A 91 -7.97 -2.19 7.88
C ALA A 91 -7.02 -1.18 7.25
N VAL A 92 -5.74 -1.50 7.20
CA VAL A 92 -4.78 -0.83 6.34
C VAL A 92 -4.38 -1.77 5.20
N ILE A 93 -4.70 -1.38 3.95
CA ILE A 93 -4.36 -2.12 2.72
C ILE A 93 -3.17 -1.42 2.08
N GLU A 94 -2.01 -2.08 2.13
CA GLU A 94 -0.73 -1.47 1.72
C GLU A 94 -0.31 -1.95 0.34
N SER A 95 0.39 -1.05 -0.39
CA SER A 95 0.97 -1.27 -1.72
C SER A 95 -0.07 -1.25 -2.86
N ILE A 96 -1.06 -0.37 -2.77
CA ILE A 96 -1.99 -0.06 -3.88
C ILE A 96 -1.18 0.54 -5.04
N ARG A 97 -1.40 0.03 -6.28
CA ARG A 97 -0.57 0.36 -7.43
C ARG A 97 -1.32 0.64 -8.72
N THR A 98 -2.63 0.42 -8.77
CA THR A 98 -3.44 0.71 -9.96
C THR A 98 -4.62 1.60 -9.63
N PRO A 99 -5.04 2.48 -10.58
CA PRO A 99 -6.25 3.29 -10.39
C PRO A 99 -7.50 2.45 -10.14
N GLY A 100 -7.62 1.28 -10.79
CA GLY A 100 -8.75 0.39 -10.60
C GLY A 100 -8.88 -0.14 -9.17
N GLU A 101 -7.75 -0.36 -8.48
CA GLU A 101 -7.73 -0.71 -7.05
C GLU A 101 -8.30 0.43 -6.20
N VAL A 102 -7.91 1.68 -6.48
CA VAL A 102 -8.42 2.86 -5.78
C VAL A 102 -9.91 3.04 -6.03
N ASP A 103 -10.35 2.97 -7.29
CA ASP A 103 -11.75 3.15 -7.68
C ASP A 103 -12.66 2.07 -7.05
N SER A 104 -12.16 0.84 -6.91
CA SER A 104 -12.90 -0.23 -6.25
C SER A 104 -13.05 0.01 -4.75
N LEU A 105 -11.95 0.33 -4.07
CA LEU A 105 -11.96 0.59 -2.63
C LEU A 105 -12.79 1.84 -2.28
N ARG A 106 -12.84 2.85 -3.14
CA ARG A 106 -13.69 4.06 -2.96
C ARG A 106 -15.19 3.80 -2.99
N LYS A 107 -15.63 2.62 -3.42
CA LYS A 107 -17.06 2.24 -3.34
C LYS A 107 -17.49 1.86 -1.91
N HIS A 108 -16.52 1.64 -1.03
CA HIS A 108 -16.76 1.34 0.36
C HIS A 108 -16.75 2.62 1.19
N GLU A 109 -17.69 2.73 2.13
CA GLU A 109 -17.75 3.83 3.07
C GLU A 109 -16.47 3.87 3.94
N HIS A 110 -16.06 5.07 4.37
CA HIS A 110 -14.91 5.29 5.24
C HIS A 110 -13.56 4.78 4.68
N PHE A 111 -13.39 4.85 3.35
CA PHE A 111 -12.11 4.64 2.70
C PHE A 111 -11.34 5.96 2.53
N LEU A 112 -10.07 5.97 2.93
CA LEU A 112 -9.11 7.03 2.63
C LEU A 112 -7.88 6.44 1.94
N LEU A 113 -7.36 7.13 0.93
CA LEU A 113 -6.12 6.79 0.28
C LEU A 113 -4.99 7.72 0.73
N PHE A 114 -3.96 7.14 1.33
CA PHE A 114 -2.74 7.81 1.72
C PHE A 114 -1.66 7.60 0.65
N GLY A 115 -1.11 8.69 0.12
CA GLY A 115 0.08 8.70 -0.71
C GLY A 115 1.31 9.01 0.14
N VAL A 116 2.42 8.31 -0.11
CA VAL A 116 3.67 8.54 0.62
C VAL A 116 4.81 8.66 -0.38
N ASP A 117 5.59 9.73 -0.27
CA ASP A 117 6.77 9.96 -1.09
C ASP A 117 7.93 10.54 -0.26
N ALA A 118 9.12 10.50 -0.81
CA ALA A 118 10.32 11.15 -0.30
C ALA A 118 11.31 11.38 -1.46
N ASP A 119 12.33 12.19 -1.22
CA ASP A 119 13.37 12.45 -2.21
C ASP A 119 14.05 11.14 -2.65
N PRO A 120 14.35 10.96 -3.95
CA PRO A 120 14.87 9.71 -4.50
C PRO A 120 16.13 9.20 -3.79
N GLU A 121 17.06 10.09 -3.44
CA GLU A 121 18.30 9.75 -2.75
C GLU A 121 18.02 9.21 -1.33
N ILE A 122 17.06 9.82 -0.62
CA ILE A 122 16.62 9.36 0.71
C ILE A 122 15.99 7.98 0.61
N ARG A 123 15.13 7.78 -0.38
CA ARG A 123 14.45 6.51 -0.62
C ARG A 123 15.43 5.40 -0.98
N TYR A 124 16.37 5.69 -1.87
CA TYR A 124 17.43 4.76 -2.26
C TYR A 124 18.28 4.35 -1.05
N GLY A 125 18.73 5.32 -0.24
CA GLY A 125 19.48 5.05 0.99
C GLY A 125 18.72 4.11 1.93
N ARG A 126 17.40 4.30 2.09
CA ARG A 126 16.54 3.42 2.91
C ARG A 126 16.44 2.00 2.33
N VAL A 127 16.34 1.89 1.00
CA VAL A 127 16.27 0.59 0.30
C VAL A 127 17.56 -0.18 0.48
N VAL A 128 18.72 0.44 0.24
CA VAL A 128 20.03 -0.20 0.42
C VAL A 128 20.25 -0.61 1.89
N ASN A 129 19.87 0.23 2.85
CA ASN A 129 20.06 -0.05 4.28
C ASN A 129 19.17 -1.19 4.81
N ARG A 130 18.08 -1.54 4.13
CA ARG A 130 17.27 -2.71 4.51
C ARG A 130 17.98 -4.03 4.27
N ALA A 131 19.04 -4.04 3.46
CA ALA A 131 19.88 -5.21 3.16
C ALA A 131 19.07 -6.46 2.71
N SER A 132 17.89 -6.28 2.10
CA SER A 132 17.20 -7.42 1.49
C SER A 132 17.92 -7.82 0.21
N GLU A 133 17.99 -9.13 -0.10
CA GLU A 133 18.66 -9.64 -1.30
C GLU A 133 18.09 -9.02 -2.59
N THR A 134 16.83 -8.63 -2.58
CA THR A 134 16.13 -8.01 -3.72
C THR A 134 16.42 -6.52 -3.90
N ASP A 135 17.06 -5.87 -2.93
CA ASP A 135 17.27 -4.43 -2.87
C ASP A 135 18.74 -3.99 -3.12
N GLN A 136 19.62 -4.96 -3.46
CA GLN A 136 21.02 -4.68 -3.84
C GLN A 136 21.11 -4.26 -5.31
N ILE A 137 20.61 -3.06 -5.61
CA ILE A 137 20.59 -2.48 -6.96
C ILE A 137 21.34 -1.14 -6.98
N SER A 138 21.84 -0.72 -8.14
CA SER A 138 22.40 0.63 -8.32
C SER A 138 21.32 1.71 -8.23
N PHE A 139 21.73 2.96 -8.01
CA PHE A 139 20.80 4.08 -8.02
C PHE A 139 20.10 4.23 -9.39
N ASP A 140 20.84 4.07 -10.48
CA ASP A 140 20.28 4.15 -11.83
C ASP A 140 19.21 3.07 -12.05
N THR A 141 19.49 1.82 -11.66
CA THR A 141 18.51 0.73 -11.73
C THR A 141 17.29 0.99 -10.83
N PHE A 142 17.50 1.62 -9.66
CA PHE A 142 16.40 2.01 -8.77
C PHE A 142 15.48 3.02 -9.47
N ILE A 143 16.03 4.05 -10.12
CA ILE A 143 15.27 5.07 -10.86
C ILE A 143 14.56 4.46 -12.08
N GLU A 144 15.24 3.61 -12.85
CA GLU A 144 14.63 2.92 -14.00
C GLU A 144 13.44 2.04 -13.58
N ASN A 145 13.56 1.32 -12.47
CA ASN A 145 12.47 0.51 -11.91
C ASN A 145 11.29 1.38 -11.50
N GLU A 146 11.55 2.52 -10.86
CA GLU A 146 10.52 3.46 -10.46
C GLU A 146 9.80 4.04 -11.69
N GLN A 147 10.51 4.48 -12.71
CA GLN A 147 9.92 5.01 -13.94
C GLN A 147 8.95 4.02 -14.60
N ARG A 148 9.28 2.73 -14.59
CA ARG A 148 8.39 1.68 -15.12
C ARG A 148 7.12 1.50 -14.31
N GLU A 149 7.17 1.75 -13.00
CA GLU A 149 6.02 1.61 -12.09
C GLU A 149 5.15 2.87 -12.03
N MET A 150 5.69 4.03 -12.43
CA MET A 150 5.03 5.33 -12.29
C MET A 150 3.89 5.57 -13.26
N SER A 151 3.95 5.01 -14.48
CA SER A 151 2.90 5.23 -15.48
C SER A 151 2.71 4.04 -16.41
N SER A 152 1.44 3.74 -16.70
CA SER A 152 1.05 2.77 -17.72
C SER A 152 -0.30 3.17 -18.32
N SER A 153 -0.49 2.89 -19.60
CA SER A 153 -1.78 2.98 -20.29
C SER A 153 -2.62 1.69 -20.12
N ASP A 154 -2.00 0.58 -19.74
CA ASP A 154 -2.69 -0.67 -19.44
C ASP A 154 -3.27 -0.63 -18.04
N PRO A 155 -4.59 -0.77 -17.85
CA PRO A 155 -5.24 -0.71 -16.53
C PRO A 155 -4.81 -1.83 -15.59
N ASN A 156 -4.25 -2.92 -16.11
CA ASN A 156 -3.76 -4.06 -15.31
C ASN A 156 -2.33 -3.86 -14.80
N HIS A 157 -1.61 -2.89 -15.35
CA HIS A 157 -0.24 -2.59 -14.96
C HIS A 157 -0.18 -1.48 -13.91
N GLN A 158 0.95 -1.42 -13.20
CA GLN A 158 1.17 -0.41 -12.17
C GLN A 158 1.14 1.00 -12.77
N ASN A 159 0.49 1.92 -12.04
CA ASN A 159 0.46 3.35 -12.34
C ASN A 159 0.44 4.13 -11.01
N ILE A 160 1.58 4.09 -10.32
CA ILE A 160 1.74 4.71 -9.00
C ILE A 160 1.52 6.22 -9.09
N GLY A 161 2.00 6.86 -10.16
CA GLY A 161 1.80 8.30 -10.37
C GLY A 161 0.33 8.69 -10.38
N LYS A 162 -0.53 7.88 -11.02
CA LYS A 162 -1.98 8.12 -11.00
C LYS A 162 -2.58 7.86 -9.64
N CYS A 163 -2.17 6.79 -8.95
CA CYS A 163 -2.63 6.53 -7.58
C CYS A 163 -2.26 7.67 -6.63
N MET A 164 -1.04 8.23 -6.74
CA MET A 164 -0.62 9.40 -5.96
C MET A 164 -1.48 10.63 -6.23
N GLN A 165 -1.89 10.87 -7.49
CA GLN A 165 -2.82 11.96 -7.84
C GLN A 165 -4.23 11.74 -7.27
N MET A 166 -4.64 10.50 -7.07
CA MET A 166 -5.93 10.13 -6.49
C MET A 166 -5.91 10.10 -4.95
N ALA A 167 -4.74 10.22 -4.31
CA ALA A 167 -4.61 10.18 -2.87
C ALA A 167 -5.37 11.34 -2.20
N ASP A 168 -6.09 11.05 -1.12
CA ASP A 168 -6.80 12.04 -0.32
C ASP A 168 -5.82 12.88 0.49
N TYR A 169 -4.71 12.26 0.91
CA TYR A 169 -3.60 12.91 1.61
C TYR A 169 -2.26 12.38 1.10
N VAL A 170 -1.30 13.28 0.91
CA VAL A 170 0.06 12.93 0.49
C VAL A 170 1.05 13.37 1.57
N PHE A 171 1.82 12.42 2.07
CA PHE A 171 2.85 12.61 3.09
C PHE A 171 4.23 12.68 2.45
N LEU A 172 5.00 13.73 2.77
CA LEU A 172 6.39 13.85 2.38
C LEU A 172 7.29 13.41 3.52
N ASN A 173 7.95 12.28 3.34
CA ASN A 173 8.76 11.63 4.35
C ASN A 173 10.26 11.89 4.14
N ASN A 174 10.66 13.16 4.13
CA ASN A 174 12.06 13.57 4.02
C ASN A 174 12.75 13.76 5.39
N GLY A 175 11.97 13.82 6.45
CA GLY A 175 12.43 13.99 7.82
C GLY A 175 12.59 12.66 8.60
N ASP A 176 12.46 12.75 9.90
CA ASP A 176 12.48 11.61 10.80
C ASP A 176 11.09 10.94 10.95
N PHE A 177 11.02 9.85 11.71
CA PHE A 177 9.77 9.13 11.95
C PHE A 177 8.72 9.99 12.69
N GLN A 178 9.16 10.87 13.59
CA GLN A 178 8.25 11.72 14.35
C GLN A 178 7.58 12.77 13.47
N ASP A 179 8.29 13.27 12.45
CA ASP A 179 7.72 14.17 11.47
C ASP A 179 6.61 13.49 10.67
N LEU A 180 6.84 12.25 10.24
CA LEU A 180 5.84 11.46 9.52
C LEU A 180 4.62 11.16 10.42
N TYR A 181 4.84 10.75 11.66
CA TYR A 181 3.76 10.47 12.62
C TYR A 181 2.89 11.70 12.87
N ARG A 182 3.49 12.89 13.08
CA ARG A 182 2.74 14.13 13.23
C ARG A 182 1.85 14.46 12.02
N GLN A 183 2.35 14.22 10.80
CA GLN A 183 1.55 14.40 9.59
C GLN A 183 0.35 13.45 9.57
N VAL A 184 0.55 12.17 9.92
CA VAL A 184 -0.52 11.16 9.97
C VAL A 184 -1.55 11.50 11.05
N GLU A 185 -1.12 11.86 12.26
CA GLU A 185 -2.01 12.29 13.36
C GLU A 185 -2.90 13.47 12.98
N GLN A 186 -2.32 14.49 12.32
CA GLN A 186 -3.08 15.66 11.87
C GLN A 186 -4.17 15.30 10.87
N VAL A 187 -3.96 14.27 10.07
CA VAL A 187 -4.95 13.79 9.10
C VAL A 187 -6.03 12.98 9.81
N LEU A 188 -5.64 12.05 10.67
CA LEU A 188 -6.58 11.18 11.38
C LEU A 188 -7.52 11.99 12.29
N GLY A 189 -6.99 12.97 13.03
CA GLY A 189 -7.81 13.86 13.86
C GLY A 189 -8.76 14.78 13.08
N LYS A 190 -8.51 15.04 11.79
CA LYS A 190 -9.43 15.79 10.91
C LYS A 190 -10.50 14.91 10.26
N ALA A 191 -10.21 13.62 10.11
CA ALA A 191 -11.04 12.67 9.38
C ALA A 191 -12.04 11.92 10.28
N ASP A 192 -12.23 12.35 11.55
CA ASP A 192 -13.04 11.66 12.57
C ASP A 192 -12.70 10.15 12.70
N PHE A 193 -11.41 9.85 12.57
CA PHE A 193 -10.89 8.50 12.82
C PHE A 193 -10.71 8.20 14.32
N ASP A 194 -10.88 9.20 15.18
CA ASP A 194 -10.93 9.00 16.63
C ASP A 194 -12.29 8.40 16.99
N ASP A 195 -12.29 7.21 17.56
CA ASP A 195 -13.49 6.60 18.10
C ASP A 195 -13.97 7.44 19.31
N GLU A 196 -15.20 7.96 19.27
CA GLU A 196 -15.91 8.41 20.46
C GLU A 196 -16.22 7.25 21.41
#